data_8fba6637d8c082efe0b0f6527f0d8575
#
_entry.id   8fba6637d8c082efe0b0f6527f0d8575
#
_cell.length_a   1.000
_cell.length_b   1.000
_cell.length_c   1.000
_cell.angle_alpha   90.00
_cell.angle_beta   90.00
_cell.angle_gamma   90.00
#
_symmetry.space_group_name_H-M   'P 1'
#
loop_
_entity.id
_entity.type
_entity.pdbx_description
1 polymer ?
#
loop_
_entity_poly.entity_id
_entity_poly.type
_entity_poly.pdbx_seq_one_letter_code
_entity_poly.pdbx_strand_id
1 'polypeptide(L)'
;CSLTSCRSDEITYPSEYEVLPMESRELSSFASNEPIGMYLLNEGNMGSNKATIDYLDFCNGCYIRNIYGERNPNVVKELGDVGNDIQIYGNRLYAVINCSHKVEVMDARTCRRIGQVDIPNCRYICFHEGKAYVSSYVGPVSIDPNAQLGAVFEVDTATLEITRKVTVGYQPEELVVYNEHIYVVNSGGYRAPDYDSTMSVISLRDFRQVQKIPVCLNPHRLRKDQYNHLWIT
;
A
#
# COMPACT_ATOMS: atom_id res chain seq x y z
N CYS A 1 -20.92 -1.96 -41.50
CA CYS A 1 -21.05 -2.01 -40.04
C CYS A 1 -19.95 -1.18 -39.46
N SER A 2 -20.24 0.06 -39.04
CA SER A 2 -19.33 0.94 -38.35
C SER A 2 -19.33 0.58 -36.87
N LEU A 3 -18.20 0.12 -36.35
CA LEU A 3 -17.97 0.00 -34.92
C LEU A 3 -17.68 1.39 -34.37
N THR A 4 -18.68 2.03 -33.79
CA THR A 4 -18.48 3.20 -32.95
C THR A 4 -17.93 2.72 -31.61
N SER A 5 -16.61 2.90 -31.44
CA SER A 5 -15.95 2.81 -30.14
C SER A 5 -16.55 3.92 -29.25
N CYS A 6 -17.26 3.57 -28.20
CA CYS A 6 -17.57 4.51 -27.13
C CYS A 6 -16.26 4.83 -26.41
N ARG A 7 -15.57 5.89 -26.86
CA ARG A 7 -14.65 6.60 -25.99
C ARG A 7 -15.49 7.34 -24.95
N SER A 8 -15.44 6.91 -23.70
CA SER A 8 -15.80 7.80 -22.62
C SER A 8 -14.81 8.96 -22.66
N ASP A 9 -15.28 10.16 -22.84
CA ASP A 9 -14.45 11.35 -22.74
C ASP A 9 -13.77 11.32 -21.36
N GLU A 10 -12.46 11.14 -21.35
CA GLU A 10 -11.67 11.26 -20.13
C GLU A 10 -11.81 12.71 -19.66
N ILE A 11 -12.52 12.91 -18.57
CA ILE A 11 -12.51 14.20 -17.88
C ILE A 11 -11.10 14.31 -17.27
N THR A 12 -10.21 14.94 -18.00
CA THR A 12 -8.91 15.36 -17.44
C THR A 12 -9.18 16.56 -16.53
N TYR A 13 -9.19 16.32 -15.25
CA TYR A 13 -9.16 17.41 -14.27
C TYR A 13 -7.77 18.05 -14.35
N PRO A 14 -7.65 19.36 -14.64
CA PRO A 14 -6.39 20.05 -14.51
C PRO A 14 -5.91 19.90 -13.06
N SER A 15 -4.61 19.83 -12.86
CA SER A 15 -3.99 19.89 -11.53
C SER A 15 -4.18 21.33 -11.00
N GLU A 16 -5.30 21.58 -10.38
CA GLU A 16 -5.60 22.85 -9.73
C GLU A 16 -5.35 22.72 -8.24
N TYR A 17 -4.71 23.75 -7.67
CA TYR A 17 -4.62 23.91 -6.25
C TYR A 17 -5.97 24.36 -5.72
N GLU A 18 -6.65 23.52 -4.95
CA GLU A 18 -7.80 23.93 -4.17
C GLU A 18 -7.33 24.37 -2.78
N VAL A 19 -7.49 25.63 -2.47
CA VAL A 19 -7.32 26.12 -1.09
C VAL A 19 -8.61 25.78 -0.36
N LEU A 20 -8.58 24.81 0.52
CA LEU A 20 -9.70 24.52 1.40
C LEU A 20 -9.78 25.61 2.46
N PRO A 21 -10.97 26.20 2.72
CA PRO A 21 -11.13 27.17 3.79
C PRO A 21 -10.94 26.46 5.13
N MET A 22 -9.74 26.53 5.66
CA MET A 22 -9.48 26.18 7.05
C MET A 22 -9.72 27.42 7.90
N GLU A 23 -10.50 27.27 8.98
CA GLU A 23 -10.55 28.29 10.00
C GLU A 23 -9.11 28.64 10.41
N SER A 24 -8.79 29.92 10.36
CA SER A 24 -7.46 30.43 10.68
C SER A 24 -7.11 30.10 12.13
N ARG A 25 -6.49 28.94 12.35
CA ARG A 25 -5.76 28.69 13.59
C ARG A 25 -4.46 29.47 13.52
N GLU A 26 -4.24 30.32 14.50
CA GLU A 26 -2.97 30.99 14.65
C GLU A 26 -1.85 29.95 14.68
N LEU A 27 -0.92 30.05 13.73
CA LEU A 27 0.20 29.15 13.49
C LEU A 27 1.19 29.01 14.66
N SER A 28 1.00 29.70 15.77
CA SER A 28 1.91 29.75 16.91
C SER A 28 1.79 28.60 17.92
N SER A 29 0.89 27.63 17.71
CA SER A 29 0.62 26.55 18.67
C SER A 29 0.82 25.12 18.18
N PHE A 30 1.43 24.88 17.01
CA PHE A 30 1.76 23.52 16.61
C PHE A 30 2.95 23.02 17.45
N ALA A 31 2.65 22.12 18.40
CA ALA A 31 3.68 21.35 19.07
C ALA A 31 4.46 20.55 18.01
N SER A 32 5.75 20.32 18.26
CA SER A 32 6.67 19.62 17.33
C SER A 32 6.21 18.22 16.89
N ASN A 33 5.11 17.70 17.43
CA ASN A 33 4.54 16.37 17.17
C ASN A 33 3.19 16.42 16.43
N GLU A 34 2.69 17.61 16.06
CA GLU A 34 1.44 17.71 15.31
C GLU A 34 1.66 17.34 13.83
N PRO A 35 0.73 16.61 13.21
CA PRO A 35 0.79 16.33 11.78
C PRO A 35 0.74 17.64 10.97
N ILE A 36 1.68 17.81 10.05
CA ILE A 36 1.76 19.00 9.18
C ILE A 36 1.00 18.82 7.86
N GLY A 37 0.56 17.60 7.56
CA GLY A 37 -0.18 17.28 6.34
C GLY A 37 -0.53 15.81 6.26
N MET A 38 -1.22 15.45 5.17
CA MET A 38 -1.68 14.10 4.93
C MET A 38 -1.48 13.73 3.45
N TYR A 39 -0.91 12.56 3.20
CA TYR A 39 -0.87 11.94 1.90
C TYR A 39 -2.11 11.06 1.68
N LEU A 40 -2.69 11.13 0.48
CA LEU A 40 -3.82 10.34 0.05
C LEU A 40 -3.44 9.56 -1.21
N LEU A 41 -3.49 8.24 -1.14
CA LEU A 41 -3.28 7.38 -2.30
C LEU A 41 -4.61 7.13 -2.99
N ASN A 42 -4.69 7.51 -4.27
CA ASN A 42 -5.81 7.20 -5.14
C ASN A 42 -5.50 5.90 -5.89
N GLU A 43 -6.38 4.93 -5.75
CA GLU A 43 -6.19 3.59 -6.30
C GLU A 43 -6.06 3.58 -7.83
N GLY A 44 -6.90 4.35 -8.51
CA GLY A 44 -7.09 4.25 -9.96
C GLY A 44 -7.92 3.02 -10.35
N ASN A 45 -8.18 2.86 -11.64
CA ASN A 45 -8.85 1.67 -12.18
C ASN A 45 -7.81 0.68 -12.68
N MET A 46 -7.99 -0.60 -12.39
CA MET A 46 -7.11 -1.66 -12.88
C MET A 46 -6.99 -1.64 -14.41
N GLY A 47 -5.76 -1.66 -14.91
CA GLY A 47 -5.43 -1.54 -16.33
C GLY A 47 -5.37 -0.11 -16.86
N SER A 48 -5.65 0.90 -16.03
CA SER A 48 -5.62 2.31 -16.46
C SER A 48 -4.28 2.99 -16.26
N ASN A 49 -3.42 2.45 -15.37
CA ASN A 49 -2.14 3.05 -14.97
C ASN A 49 -2.31 4.47 -14.40
N LYS A 50 -3.34 4.69 -13.56
CA LYS A 50 -3.74 6.02 -13.06
C LYS A 50 -3.77 6.14 -11.54
N ALA A 51 -3.02 5.33 -10.81
CA ALA A 51 -2.81 5.58 -9.39
C ALA A 51 -2.06 6.91 -9.20
N THR A 52 -2.48 7.71 -8.22
CA THR A 52 -1.88 9.00 -7.89
C THR A 52 -1.74 9.18 -6.39
N ILE A 53 -0.85 10.07 -5.98
CA ILE A 53 -0.76 10.52 -4.59
C ILE A 53 -1.12 12.00 -4.55
N ASP A 54 -2.10 12.34 -3.71
CA ASP A 54 -2.46 13.70 -3.38
C ASP A 54 -1.90 14.08 -2.00
N TYR A 55 -1.81 15.38 -1.73
CA TYR A 55 -1.32 15.88 -0.44
C TYR A 55 -2.20 17.03 0.06
N LEU A 56 -2.64 16.94 1.30
CA LEU A 56 -3.29 18.03 2.02
C LEU A 56 -2.29 18.62 3.03
N ASP A 57 -1.95 19.89 2.85
CA ASP A 57 -1.12 20.67 3.77
C ASP A 57 -1.99 21.28 4.87
N PHE A 58 -1.80 20.89 6.12
CA PHE A 58 -2.56 21.40 7.25
C PHE A 58 -2.13 22.81 7.68
N CYS A 59 -0.94 23.26 7.28
CA CYS A 59 -0.44 24.56 7.66
C CYS A 59 -1.10 25.70 6.87
N ASN A 60 -1.41 25.46 5.60
CA ASN A 60 -1.98 26.49 4.71
C ASN A 60 -3.34 26.09 4.10
N GLY A 61 -3.83 24.87 4.38
CA GLY A 61 -5.09 24.36 3.83
C GLY A 61 -5.03 24.05 2.33
N CYS A 62 -3.84 23.93 1.74
CA CYS A 62 -3.67 23.66 0.32
C CYS A 62 -3.79 22.16 0.04
N TYR A 63 -4.65 21.81 -0.94
CA TYR A 63 -4.76 20.45 -1.45
C TYR A 63 -4.09 20.34 -2.80
N ILE A 64 -3.06 19.49 -2.89
CA ILE A 64 -2.25 19.28 -4.10
C ILE A 64 -2.59 17.94 -4.72
N ARG A 65 -3.14 17.94 -5.92
CA ARG A 65 -3.43 16.72 -6.67
C ARG A 65 -2.17 16.21 -7.36
N ASN A 66 -2.02 14.88 -7.39
CA ASN A 66 -0.92 14.19 -8.04
C ASN A 66 0.47 14.79 -7.70
N ILE A 67 0.71 14.99 -6.40
CA ILE A 67 1.99 15.55 -5.93
C ILE A 67 3.19 14.70 -6.38
N TYR A 68 3.02 13.37 -6.55
CA TYR A 68 4.08 12.52 -7.06
C TYR A 68 4.52 12.94 -8.46
N GLY A 69 3.59 13.11 -9.38
CA GLY A 69 3.90 13.55 -10.76
C GLY A 69 4.49 14.95 -10.81
N GLU A 70 4.02 15.86 -9.96
CA GLU A 70 4.52 17.23 -9.85
C GLU A 70 5.98 17.26 -9.37
N ARG A 71 6.31 16.48 -8.34
CA ARG A 71 7.64 16.48 -7.70
C ARG A 71 8.68 15.65 -8.45
N ASN A 72 8.25 14.82 -9.40
CA ASN A 72 9.11 13.90 -10.14
C ASN A 72 8.97 14.05 -11.66
N PRO A 73 9.20 15.26 -12.24
CA PRO A 73 8.95 15.54 -13.66
C PRO A 73 9.84 14.74 -14.61
N ASN A 74 10.96 14.19 -14.14
CA ASN A 74 11.92 13.43 -14.92
C ASN A 74 11.74 11.90 -14.84
N VAL A 75 10.75 11.42 -14.09
CA VAL A 75 10.32 10.02 -14.09
C VAL A 75 9.03 9.85 -14.88
N VAL A 76 8.66 8.60 -15.15
CA VAL A 76 7.35 8.30 -15.74
C VAL A 76 6.27 8.98 -14.90
N LYS A 77 5.40 9.76 -15.55
CA LYS A 77 4.44 10.65 -14.87
C LYS A 77 3.44 9.93 -13.98
N GLU A 78 3.16 8.68 -14.31
CA GLU A 78 2.20 7.85 -13.60
C GLU A 78 2.91 7.12 -12.45
N LEU A 79 2.29 7.15 -11.27
CA LEU A 79 2.74 6.37 -10.11
C LEU A 79 2.66 4.86 -10.42
N GLY A 80 1.68 4.46 -11.19
CA GLY A 80 1.46 3.08 -11.64
C GLY A 80 -0.01 2.67 -11.67
N ASP A 81 -0.24 1.36 -11.72
CA ASP A 81 -1.57 0.76 -11.82
C ASP A 81 -1.97 0.12 -10.49
N VAL A 82 -3.11 0.53 -9.96
CA VAL A 82 -3.70 0.12 -8.67
C VAL A 82 -2.84 0.43 -7.46
N GLY A 83 -3.01 1.63 -6.90
CA GLY A 83 -2.44 2.01 -5.60
C GLY A 83 -3.19 1.31 -4.46
N ASN A 84 -2.50 0.44 -3.70
CA ASN A 84 -3.17 -0.42 -2.72
C ASN A 84 -2.94 0.00 -1.26
N ASP A 85 -1.73 0.44 -0.92
CA ASP A 85 -1.39 0.86 0.44
C ASP A 85 -0.37 1.99 0.42
N ILE A 86 -0.41 2.86 1.43
CA ILE A 86 0.54 3.96 1.60
C ILE A 86 0.89 4.11 3.08
N GLN A 87 2.18 4.12 3.38
CA GLN A 87 2.69 4.17 4.75
C GLN A 87 3.92 5.08 4.84
N ILE A 88 4.10 5.74 5.98
CA ILE A 88 5.33 6.46 6.32
C ILE A 88 6.11 5.65 7.34
N TYR A 89 7.39 5.46 7.06
CA TYR A 89 8.33 4.89 8.03
C TYR A 89 9.63 5.69 8.05
N GLY A 90 9.96 6.23 9.21
CA GLY A 90 11.08 7.18 9.36
C GLY A 90 10.84 8.43 8.52
N ASN A 91 11.77 8.74 7.63
CA ASN A 91 11.69 9.86 6.69
C ASN A 91 11.25 9.47 5.28
N ARG A 92 10.72 8.26 5.09
CA ARG A 92 10.32 7.73 3.80
C ARG A 92 8.83 7.45 3.72
N LEU A 93 8.25 7.75 2.56
CA LEU A 93 6.90 7.41 2.16
C LEU A 93 6.96 6.20 1.21
N TYR A 94 6.19 5.18 1.50
CA TYR A 94 6.11 3.94 0.72
C TYR A 94 4.71 3.81 0.14
N ALA A 95 4.61 3.66 -1.19
CA ALA A 95 3.35 3.40 -1.87
C ALA A 95 3.40 2.03 -2.55
N VAL A 96 2.48 1.16 -2.17
CA VAL A 96 2.34 -0.19 -2.73
C VAL A 96 1.47 -0.12 -3.97
N ILE A 97 2.04 -0.43 -5.12
CA ILE A 97 1.36 -0.34 -6.42
C ILE A 97 1.20 -1.75 -6.99
N ASN A 98 0.01 -2.30 -6.79
CA ASN A 98 -0.29 -3.71 -6.95
C ASN A 98 -0.02 -4.23 -8.37
N CYS A 99 -0.75 -3.70 -9.37
CA CYS A 99 -0.66 -4.20 -10.75
C CYS A 99 0.58 -3.69 -11.49
N SER A 100 1.33 -2.74 -10.93
CA SER A 100 2.67 -2.37 -11.39
C SER A 100 3.78 -3.14 -10.70
N HIS A 101 3.44 -4.08 -9.81
CA HIS A 101 4.37 -5.02 -9.17
C HIS A 101 5.52 -4.35 -8.42
N LYS A 102 5.26 -3.22 -7.76
CA LYS A 102 6.30 -2.46 -7.08
C LYS A 102 5.83 -1.79 -5.80
N VAL A 103 6.77 -1.54 -4.91
CA VAL A 103 6.65 -0.57 -3.84
C VAL A 103 7.48 0.65 -4.24
N GLU A 104 6.85 1.78 -4.50
CA GLU A 104 7.51 3.04 -4.79
C GLU A 104 7.93 3.72 -3.49
N VAL A 105 9.16 4.22 -3.43
CA VAL A 105 9.74 4.82 -2.21
C VAL A 105 10.13 6.26 -2.48
N MET A 106 9.65 7.14 -1.63
CA MET A 106 9.83 8.59 -1.72
C MET A 106 10.31 9.17 -0.41
N ASP A 107 10.88 10.36 -0.45
CA ASP A 107 11.11 11.17 0.74
C ASP A 107 9.76 11.68 1.28
N ALA A 108 9.52 11.48 2.57
CA ALA A 108 8.23 11.77 3.20
C ALA A 108 7.89 13.26 3.32
N ARG A 109 8.87 14.17 3.17
CA ARG A 109 8.64 15.62 3.23
C ARG A 109 8.40 16.23 1.86
N THR A 110 9.03 15.67 0.82
CA THR A 110 9.08 16.28 -0.51
C THR A 110 8.33 15.50 -1.55
N CYS A 111 7.94 14.25 -1.27
CA CYS A 111 7.38 13.28 -2.22
C CYS A 111 8.33 12.99 -3.41
N ARG A 112 9.63 13.32 -3.30
CA ARG A 112 10.62 13.01 -4.31
C ARG A 112 11.02 11.56 -4.26
N ARG A 113 11.04 10.94 -5.42
CA ARG A 113 11.41 9.53 -5.60
C ARG A 113 12.81 9.25 -5.10
N ILE A 114 12.95 8.21 -4.29
CA ILE A 114 14.23 7.64 -3.83
C ILE A 114 14.55 6.38 -4.65
N GLY A 115 13.57 5.50 -4.82
CA GLY A 115 13.74 4.23 -5.52
C GLY A 115 12.46 3.42 -5.54
N GLN A 116 12.57 2.14 -5.88
CA GLN A 116 11.47 1.18 -5.82
C GLN A 116 11.98 -0.20 -5.45
N VAL A 117 11.07 -1.06 -5.01
CA VAL A 117 11.29 -2.49 -4.79
C VAL A 117 10.30 -3.25 -5.66
N ASP A 118 10.78 -4.11 -6.55
CA ASP A 118 9.92 -4.91 -7.41
C ASP A 118 9.43 -6.15 -6.68
N ILE A 119 8.13 -6.22 -6.43
CA ILE A 119 7.45 -7.34 -5.76
C ILE A 119 6.19 -7.68 -6.54
N PRO A 120 6.06 -8.90 -7.08
CA PRO A 120 4.93 -9.26 -7.92
C PRO A 120 3.61 -9.17 -7.14
N ASN A 121 2.64 -8.45 -7.70
CA ASN A 121 1.30 -8.27 -7.13
C ASN A 121 1.31 -8.02 -5.61
N CYS A 122 2.14 -7.03 -5.17
CA CYS A 122 2.23 -6.60 -3.78
C CYS A 122 0.92 -5.97 -3.31
N ARG A 123 0.57 -6.16 -2.02
CA ARG A 123 -0.72 -5.74 -1.48
C ARG A 123 -0.60 -4.72 -0.35
N TYR A 124 -0.04 -5.11 0.77
CA TYR A 124 0.08 -4.27 1.97
C TYR A 124 1.50 -4.29 2.50
N ILE A 125 1.85 -3.25 3.26
CA ILE A 125 3.17 -3.10 3.85
C ILE A 125 3.05 -2.77 5.34
N CYS A 126 3.94 -3.33 6.15
CA CYS A 126 4.15 -2.91 7.54
C CYS A 126 5.64 -2.89 7.86
N PHE A 127 6.00 -2.30 8.99
CA PHE A 127 7.41 -2.04 9.33
C PHE A 127 7.75 -2.50 10.75
N HIS A 128 8.97 -2.96 10.92
CA HIS A 128 9.55 -3.25 12.22
C HIS A 128 11.08 -3.22 12.14
N GLU A 129 11.74 -2.49 13.05
CA GLU A 129 13.20 -2.46 13.23
C GLU A 129 14.02 -2.34 11.94
N GLY A 130 13.70 -1.33 11.10
CA GLY A 130 14.42 -1.07 9.86
C GLY A 130 14.11 -2.03 8.71
N LYS A 131 13.12 -2.91 8.88
CA LYS A 131 12.61 -3.79 7.84
C LYS A 131 11.18 -3.44 7.47
N ALA A 132 10.87 -3.62 6.20
CA ALA A 132 9.52 -3.60 5.67
C ALA A 132 9.08 -5.03 5.33
N TYR A 133 7.83 -5.34 5.64
CA TYR A 133 7.21 -6.62 5.29
C TYR A 133 6.06 -6.37 4.34
N VAL A 134 6.09 -7.02 3.18
CA VAL A 134 5.14 -6.78 2.10
C VAL A 134 4.43 -8.07 1.75
N SER A 135 3.10 -8.07 1.87
CA SER A 135 2.27 -9.18 1.38
C SER A 135 2.15 -9.13 -0.14
N SER A 136 2.06 -10.30 -0.76
CA SER A 136 2.02 -10.44 -2.22
C SER A 136 1.23 -11.67 -2.62
N TYR A 137 0.39 -11.53 -3.63
CA TYR A 137 -0.28 -12.67 -4.26
C TYR A 137 0.69 -13.58 -5.01
N VAL A 138 1.84 -13.07 -5.41
CA VAL A 138 2.84 -13.71 -6.28
C VAL A 138 2.29 -13.98 -7.69
N GLY A 139 1.09 -14.55 -7.78
CA GLY A 139 0.37 -14.80 -9.03
C GLY A 139 -0.44 -13.59 -9.52
N PRO A 140 -1.06 -13.70 -10.70
CA PRO A 140 -1.86 -12.63 -11.28
C PRO A 140 -3.12 -12.33 -10.47
N VAL A 141 -3.60 -11.08 -10.60
CA VAL A 141 -4.91 -10.65 -10.06
C VAL A 141 -5.99 -11.05 -11.07
N SER A 142 -6.44 -12.29 -10.99
CA SER A 142 -7.49 -12.85 -11.86
C SER A 142 -8.26 -13.92 -11.10
N ILE A 143 -9.53 -14.12 -11.45
CA ILE A 143 -10.35 -15.18 -10.88
C ILE A 143 -9.77 -16.53 -11.34
N ASP A 144 -9.19 -17.25 -10.39
CA ASP A 144 -8.59 -18.57 -10.63
C ASP A 144 -8.69 -19.44 -9.35
N PRO A 145 -9.54 -20.48 -9.35
CA PRO A 145 -9.64 -21.40 -8.22
C PRO A 145 -8.33 -22.18 -7.96
N ASN A 146 -7.44 -22.25 -8.95
CA ASN A 146 -6.14 -22.92 -8.84
C ASN A 146 -4.99 -21.93 -8.58
N ALA A 147 -5.29 -20.70 -8.18
CA ALA A 147 -4.26 -19.70 -7.86
C ALA A 147 -3.21 -20.25 -6.89
N GLN A 148 -1.97 -19.88 -7.12
CA GLN A 148 -0.85 -20.30 -6.26
C GLN A 148 -0.91 -19.63 -4.88
N LEU A 149 -0.19 -20.19 -3.92
CA LEU A 149 0.01 -19.59 -2.61
C LEU A 149 0.74 -18.24 -2.74
N GLY A 150 0.35 -17.31 -1.91
CA GLY A 150 1.02 -16.01 -1.78
C GLY A 150 2.26 -16.06 -0.89
N ALA A 151 2.85 -14.90 -0.67
CA ALA A 151 4.07 -14.78 0.13
C ALA A 151 4.11 -13.46 0.91
N VAL A 152 4.99 -13.42 1.91
CA VAL A 152 5.47 -12.19 2.53
C VAL A 152 6.94 -12.02 2.20
N PHE A 153 7.31 -10.82 1.75
CA PHE A 153 8.67 -10.42 1.45
C PHE A 153 9.20 -9.52 2.55
N GLU A 154 10.42 -9.74 2.98
CA GLU A 154 11.16 -8.83 3.84
C GLU A 154 12.07 -7.97 2.98
N VAL A 155 12.04 -6.67 3.22
CA VAL A 155 12.83 -5.65 2.52
C VAL A 155 13.64 -4.86 3.53
N ASP A 156 14.92 -4.68 3.30
CA ASP A 156 15.74 -3.76 4.07
C ASP A 156 15.38 -2.30 3.69
N THR A 157 14.96 -1.49 4.68
CA THR A 157 14.51 -0.13 4.39
C THR A 157 15.65 0.83 4.05
N ALA A 158 16.89 0.51 4.34
CA ALA A 158 18.05 1.34 3.98
C ALA A 158 18.49 1.10 2.54
N THR A 159 18.63 -0.17 2.14
CA THR A 159 19.15 -0.57 0.81
C THR A 159 18.05 -0.76 -0.23
N LEU A 160 16.80 -0.96 0.19
CA LEU A 160 15.64 -1.33 -0.64
C LEU A 160 15.80 -2.71 -1.32
N GLU A 161 16.60 -3.59 -0.73
CA GLU A 161 16.79 -4.95 -1.22
C GLU A 161 15.85 -5.93 -0.52
N ILE A 162 15.32 -6.89 -1.27
CA ILE A 162 14.58 -8.03 -0.70
C ILE A 162 15.59 -8.96 -0.04
N THR A 163 15.44 -9.18 1.27
CA THR A 163 16.35 -9.99 2.06
C THR A 163 15.85 -11.41 2.30
N ARG A 164 14.53 -11.58 2.48
CA ARG A 164 13.90 -12.88 2.74
C ARG A 164 12.50 -12.95 2.12
N LYS A 165 12.02 -14.19 1.90
CA LYS A 165 10.66 -14.47 1.41
C LYS A 165 10.12 -15.70 2.12
N VAL A 166 8.84 -15.67 2.51
CA VAL A 166 8.13 -16.83 3.08
C VAL A 166 6.79 -17.02 2.40
N THR A 167 6.47 -18.27 2.04
CA THR A 167 5.16 -18.64 1.50
C THR A 167 4.14 -18.70 2.63
N VAL A 168 2.91 -18.21 2.37
CA VAL A 168 1.79 -18.15 3.33
C VAL A 168 0.51 -18.79 2.75
N GLY A 169 -0.65 -18.26 3.05
CA GLY A 169 -1.91 -18.73 2.45
C GLY A 169 -2.18 -18.10 1.09
N TYR A 170 -3.42 -18.29 0.61
CA TYR A 170 -3.83 -17.77 -0.68
C TYR A 170 -4.15 -16.28 -0.59
N GLN A 171 -3.59 -15.51 -1.52
CA GLN A 171 -3.86 -14.08 -1.70
C GLN A 171 -3.83 -13.32 -0.37
N PRO A 172 -2.63 -13.23 0.26
CA PRO A 172 -2.45 -12.53 1.52
C PRO A 172 -2.71 -11.03 1.36
N GLU A 173 -3.44 -10.49 2.33
CA GLU A 173 -3.82 -9.10 2.38
C GLU A 173 -3.06 -8.36 3.51
N GLU A 174 -3.77 -7.65 4.38
CA GLU A 174 -3.15 -6.82 5.40
C GLU A 174 -2.37 -7.64 6.42
N LEU A 175 -1.28 -7.04 6.91
CA LEU A 175 -0.36 -7.67 7.84
C LEU A 175 0.06 -6.69 8.94
N VAL A 176 0.37 -7.24 10.11
CA VAL A 176 0.88 -6.48 11.26
C VAL A 176 2.00 -7.24 11.96
N VAL A 177 2.94 -6.50 12.56
CA VAL A 177 3.96 -7.07 13.44
C VAL A 177 3.51 -6.93 14.90
N TYR A 178 3.57 -8.01 15.64
CA TYR A 178 3.35 -8.03 17.07
C TYR A 178 4.10 -9.17 17.73
N ASN A 179 4.79 -8.88 18.84
CA ASN A 179 5.49 -9.86 19.68
C ASN A 179 6.37 -10.83 18.87
N GLU A 180 7.34 -10.29 18.13
CA GLU A 180 8.31 -11.04 17.31
C GLU A 180 7.69 -11.90 16.20
N HIS A 181 6.45 -11.61 15.82
CA HIS A 181 5.75 -12.31 14.75
C HIS A 181 5.07 -11.35 13.79
N ILE A 182 4.99 -11.77 12.52
CA ILE A 182 4.13 -11.16 11.53
C ILE A 182 2.85 -11.97 11.47
N TYR A 183 1.71 -11.30 11.57
CA TYR A 183 0.39 -11.85 11.33
C TYR A 183 -0.09 -11.34 9.98
N VAL A 184 -0.50 -12.21 9.09
CA VAL A 184 -1.02 -11.84 7.76
C VAL A 184 -2.29 -12.63 7.47
N VAL A 185 -3.37 -11.93 7.09
CA VAL A 185 -4.63 -12.55 6.71
C VAL A 185 -4.56 -13.03 5.26
N ASN A 186 -5.13 -14.20 4.99
CA ASN A 186 -5.17 -14.82 3.67
C ASN A 186 -6.61 -14.81 3.19
N SER A 187 -6.92 -13.99 2.18
CA SER A 187 -8.29 -13.81 1.70
C SER A 187 -8.72 -14.88 0.70
N GLY A 188 -7.82 -15.29 -0.17
CA GLY A 188 -8.20 -16.08 -1.33
C GLY A 188 -9.20 -15.34 -2.22
N GLY A 189 -9.20 -13.99 -2.22
CA GLY A 189 -10.27 -13.15 -2.76
C GLY A 189 -10.58 -13.38 -4.24
N TYR A 190 -9.61 -13.84 -5.03
CA TYR A 190 -9.79 -14.19 -6.44
C TYR A 190 -9.88 -15.71 -6.70
N ARG A 191 -9.96 -16.52 -5.65
CA ARG A 191 -10.14 -17.99 -5.77
C ARG A 191 -11.60 -18.43 -5.70
N ALA A 192 -12.52 -17.59 -6.10
CA ALA A 192 -13.93 -17.96 -6.08
C ALA A 192 -14.21 -19.30 -6.75
N PRO A 193 -15.02 -20.22 -6.14
CA PRO A 193 -15.70 -20.03 -4.84
C PRO A 193 -14.88 -20.44 -3.61
N ASP A 194 -13.64 -20.92 -3.77
CA ASP A 194 -12.80 -21.54 -2.74
C ASP A 194 -11.93 -20.47 -2.03
N TYR A 195 -12.56 -19.50 -1.38
CA TYR A 195 -11.88 -18.46 -0.62
C TYR A 195 -11.03 -19.03 0.53
N ASP A 196 -9.95 -18.34 0.91
CA ASP A 196 -9.21 -18.68 2.13
C ASP A 196 -9.92 -18.11 3.38
N SER A 197 -9.65 -18.68 4.53
CA SER A 197 -10.22 -18.30 5.82
C SER A 197 -9.18 -18.43 6.94
N THR A 198 -7.95 -18.04 6.63
CA THR A 198 -6.83 -18.25 7.54
C THR A 198 -6.02 -16.99 7.76
N MET A 199 -5.31 -16.95 8.88
CA MET A 199 -4.24 -16.01 9.18
C MET A 199 -2.94 -16.79 9.39
N SER A 200 -1.90 -16.45 8.65
CA SER A 200 -0.56 -17.02 8.82
C SER A 200 0.20 -16.24 9.89
N VAL A 201 0.94 -16.96 10.73
CA VAL A 201 1.84 -16.40 11.74
C VAL A 201 3.26 -16.75 11.34
N ILE A 202 4.12 -15.73 11.17
CA ILE A 202 5.50 -15.86 10.72
C ILE A 202 6.42 -15.41 11.85
N SER A 203 7.37 -16.23 12.25
CA SER A 203 8.43 -15.82 13.19
C SER A 203 9.39 -14.84 12.51
N LEU A 204 9.63 -13.67 13.09
CA LEU A 204 10.61 -12.70 12.60
C LEU A 204 12.04 -13.26 12.65
N ARG A 205 12.33 -14.03 13.67
CA ARG A 205 13.66 -14.63 13.88
C ARG A 205 14.08 -15.53 12.72
N ASP A 206 13.25 -16.54 12.41
CA ASP A 206 13.58 -17.57 11.44
C ASP A 206 12.97 -17.31 10.06
N PHE A 207 12.10 -16.35 9.97
CA PHE A 207 11.30 -15.97 8.81
C PHE A 207 10.55 -17.15 8.19
N ARG A 208 9.88 -17.93 9.06
CA ARG A 208 9.10 -19.11 8.70
C ARG A 208 7.69 -19.00 9.24
N GLN A 209 6.73 -19.55 8.51
CA GLN A 209 5.38 -19.72 9.03
C GLN A 209 5.41 -20.75 10.16
N VAL A 210 5.09 -20.31 11.36
CA VAL A 210 5.08 -21.15 12.57
C VAL A 210 3.69 -21.62 12.94
N GLN A 211 2.65 -20.90 12.48
CA GLN A 211 1.25 -21.24 12.75
C GLN A 211 0.36 -20.75 11.61
N LYS A 212 -0.78 -21.41 11.45
CA LYS A 212 -1.90 -20.99 10.61
C LYS A 212 -3.18 -21.06 11.43
N ILE A 213 -3.86 -19.94 11.60
CA ILE A 213 -5.01 -19.78 12.48
C ILE A 213 -6.26 -19.67 11.61
N PRO A 214 -7.31 -20.51 11.80
CA PRO A 214 -8.60 -20.30 11.16
C PRO A 214 -9.24 -18.98 11.64
N VAL A 215 -9.79 -18.20 10.72
CA VAL A 215 -10.47 -16.93 10.98
C VAL A 215 -11.77 -16.85 10.15
N CYS A 216 -12.31 -15.65 9.94
CA CYS A 216 -13.46 -15.48 9.06
C CYS A 216 -13.16 -15.84 7.60
N LEU A 217 -14.19 -16.09 6.81
CA LEU A 217 -14.04 -16.34 5.37
C LEU A 217 -13.63 -15.05 4.66
N ASN A 218 -12.65 -15.15 3.76
CA ASN A 218 -12.18 -14.05 2.93
C ASN A 218 -11.76 -12.80 3.73
N PRO A 219 -10.84 -12.92 4.72
CA PRO A 219 -10.43 -11.79 5.56
C PRO A 219 -9.57 -10.81 4.75
N HIS A 220 -9.83 -9.50 4.88
CA HIS A 220 -9.11 -8.47 4.15
C HIS A 220 -8.30 -7.53 5.05
N ARG A 221 -8.87 -7.10 6.18
CA ARG A 221 -8.23 -6.12 7.04
C ARG A 221 -7.75 -6.77 8.33
N LEU A 222 -6.57 -6.32 8.77
CA LEU A 222 -5.97 -6.74 10.02
C LEU A 222 -5.38 -5.53 10.72
N ARG A 223 -5.94 -5.14 11.85
CA ARG A 223 -5.48 -3.99 12.63
C ARG A 223 -5.19 -4.39 14.07
N LYS A 224 -4.10 -3.84 14.61
CA LYS A 224 -3.76 -3.95 16.03
C LYS A 224 -4.18 -2.67 16.76
N ASP A 225 -4.93 -2.81 17.84
CA ASP A 225 -5.32 -1.69 18.70
C ASP A 225 -4.23 -1.37 19.75
N GLN A 226 -4.48 -0.32 20.53
CA GLN A 226 -3.58 0.11 21.60
C GLN A 226 -3.49 -0.88 22.78
N TYR A 227 -4.44 -1.82 22.89
CA TYR A 227 -4.48 -2.87 23.91
C TYR A 227 -3.88 -4.19 23.41
N ASN A 228 -3.29 -4.20 22.21
CA ASN A 228 -2.70 -5.35 21.54
C ASN A 228 -3.71 -6.42 21.08
N HIS A 229 -4.99 -6.07 20.91
CA HIS A 229 -5.92 -6.93 20.20
C HIS A 229 -5.73 -6.84 18.70
N LEU A 230 -5.91 -7.96 18.02
CA LEU A 230 -5.93 -8.05 16.57
C LEU A 230 -7.38 -8.09 16.08
N TRP A 231 -7.77 -7.11 15.28
CA TRP A 231 -9.09 -6.99 14.68
C TRP A 231 -9.03 -7.43 13.23
N ILE A 232 -9.92 -8.33 12.82
CA ILE A 232 -9.99 -8.92 11.47
C ILE A 232 -11.38 -8.66 10.91
N THR A 233 -11.44 -8.21 9.63
CA THR A 233 -12.70 -8.04 8.88
C THR A 233 -12.61 -8.66 7.50
#